data_7111e2038595f56d785178b87937f7f4
#
_entry.id   7111e2038595f56d785178b87937f7f4
#
_cell.length_a   1.000
_cell.length_b   1.000
_cell.length_c   1.000
_cell.angle_alpha   90.00
_cell.angle_beta   90.00
_cell.angle_gamma   90.00
#
_symmetry.space_group_name_H-M   'P 1'
#
loop_
_entity.id
_entity.type
_entity.pdbx_description
1 polymer ?
#
loop_
_entity_poly.entity_id
_entity_poly.type
_entity_poly.pdbx_seq_one_letter_code
_entity_poly.pdbx_strand_id
1 'polypeptide(L)'
;MPTDASTPARDDSRRDPPFPRRPRLRRMIALAGGAFAVAGAIAAVGVAGSAPSPARSGGHRIHVGNRAASAAHARREVGPPAKLGSATGNTNRVSTAGAGRMRNATQRPQPPQTSCRSVGQIGDSTSVDLISPSFIPNPAQRLAARYAAVGVRHLRVDASGGRSIVEELPGQLNGYKVASTWRSNGYLGCLVFALGTNDTADIAAGSSIGMMARIDQMMAVAHGEPVMWVNTRTLLSSGPWANANERQWDQTLVRALAKYPNMRIFNWSAVARPSWFLTDGIHYNTEGCIMRAKAIADALARAFPLSGHSTGKIVR
;
A
#
# COMPACT_ATOMS: atom_id res chain seq x y z
N MET A 1 -38.40 -73.57 -13.14
CA MET A 1 -37.26 -73.71 -14.10
C MET A 1 -36.45 -72.48 -14.08
N PRO A 2 -35.19 -72.61 -13.65
CA PRO A 2 -34.32 -71.42 -13.47
C PRO A 2 -33.54 -71.11 -14.74
N THR A 3 -33.34 -69.86 -15.04
CA THR A 3 -32.41 -69.40 -16.07
C THR A 3 -31.24 -68.68 -15.40
N ASP A 4 -30.14 -69.26 -15.69
CA ASP A 4 -28.77 -68.98 -15.31
C ASP A 4 -28.37 -67.57 -15.83
N ALA A 5 -27.75 -66.75 -15.01
CA ALA A 5 -27.13 -65.50 -15.38
C ALA A 5 -25.65 -65.53 -15.01
N SER A 6 -24.85 -65.82 -16.01
CA SER A 6 -23.38 -65.84 -15.94
C SER A 6 -22.81 -64.44 -15.79
N THR A 7 -22.01 -64.28 -14.74
CA THR A 7 -21.18 -63.10 -14.48
C THR A 7 -19.92 -63.15 -15.36
N PRO A 8 -19.52 -62.11 -16.06
CA PRO A 8 -18.23 -62.08 -16.75
C PRO A 8 -17.08 -61.73 -15.83
N ALA A 9 -16.00 -62.49 -16.00
CA ALA A 9 -14.71 -62.37 -15.28
C ALA A 9 -14.05 -61.02 -15.56
N ARG A 10 -13.46 -60.43 -14.48
CA ARG A 10 -12.57 -59.25 -14.57
C ARG A 10 -11.24 -59.67 -15.18
N ASP A 11 -10.87 -59.04 -16.30
CA ASP A 11 -9.52 -59.06 -16.88
C ASP A 11 -8.58 -58.16 -16.11
N ASP A 12 -7.60 -58.80 -15.41
CA ASP A 12 -6.63 -58.14 -14.50
C ASP A 12 -5.22 -58.07 -15.16
N SER A 13 -5.15 -57.60 -16.41
CA SER A 13 -3.90 -57.54 -17.17
C SER A 13 -3.52 -56.13 -17.63
N ARG A 14 -3.43 -55.15 -16.71
CA ARG A 14 -2.68 -53.92 -16.94
C ARG A 14 -1.76 -53.63 -15.77
N ARG A 15 -0.59 -54.30 -15.78
CA ARG A 15 0.57 -53.88 -14.95
C ARG A 15 1.31 -52.80 -15.70
N ASP A 16 1.33 -51.58 -15.12
CA ASP A 16 2.18 -50.49 -15.59
C ASP A 16 3.66 -50.85 -15.37
N PRO A 17 4.55 -50.45 -16.30
CA PRO A 17 5.99 -50.71 -16.15
C PRO A 17 6.61 -49.79 -15.09
N PRO A 18 7.63 -50.25 -14.35
CA PRO A 18 8.28 -49.45 -13.32
C PRO A 18 9.10 -48.33 -13.90
N PHE A 19 8.89 -47.10 -13.40
CA PHE A 19 9.67 -45.92 -13.76
C PHE A 19 11.17 -46.12 -13.45
N PRO A 20 12.07 -45.70 -14.34
CA PRO A 20 13.50 -45.74 -14.08
C PRO A 20 13.91 -44.76 -12.99
N ARG A 21 14.57 -45.24 -11.94
CA ARG A 21 15.19 -44.43 -10.88
C ARG A 21 16.32 -43.61 -11.48
N ARG A 22 16.17 -42.27 -11.46
CA ARG A 22 17.25 -41.32 -11.84
C ARG A 22 18.37 -41.37 -10.79
N PRO A 23 19.64 -41.33 -11.21
CA PRO A 23 20.77 -41.32 -10.28
C PRO A 23 20.83 -39.95 -9.56
N ARG A 24 21.06 -40.02 -8.24
CA ARG A 24 21.32 -38.86 -7.39
C ARG A 24 22.71 -38.30 -7.75
N LEU A 25 22.73 -37.20 -8.52
CA LEU A 25 23.92 -36.40 -8.74
C LEU A 25 24.18 -35.57 -7.47
N ARG A 26 25.16 -36.04 -6.65
CA ARG A 26 25.72 -35.23 -5.57
C ARG A 26 26.51 -34.09 -6.22
N ARG A 27 25.97 -32.90 -6.33
CA ARG A 27 26.73 -31.69 -6.61
C ARG A 27 27.27 -31.16 -5.28
N MET A 28 28.60 -31.23 -5.17
CA MET A 28 29.35 -30.45 -4.21
C MET A 28 29.13 -28.95 -4.54
N ILE A 29 28.47 -28.23 -3.64
CA ILE A 29 28.39 -26.76 -3.73
C ILE A 29 29.62 -26.23 -3.04
N ALA A 30 30.54 -25.71 -3.84
CA ALA A 30 31.64 -24.88 -3.36
C ALA A 30 31.01 -23.56 -2.87
N LEU A 31 31.13 -23.29 -1.58
CA LEU A 31 30.81 -21.99 -0.98
C LEU A 31 31.88 -20.97 -1.49
N ALA A 32 31.51 -20.21 -2.52
CA ALA A 32 32.13 -18.93 -2.80
C ALA A 32 31.37 -17.86 -2.01
N GLY A 33 31.92 -17.49 -0.86
CA GLY A 33 31.42 -16.37 -0.05
C GLY A 33 31.67 -15.05 -0.79
N GLY A 34 30.63 -14.54 -1.45
CA GLY A 34 30.58 -13.17 -1.96
C GLY A 34 29.73 -12.32 -1.02
N ALA A 35 30.37 -11.59 -0.13
CA ALA A 35 29.73 -10.57 0.67
C ALA A 35 29.31 -9.41 -0.24
N PHE A 36 28.01 -9.32 -0.59
CA PHE A 36 27.46 -8.11 -1.19
C PHE A 36 27.09 -7.15 -0.05
N ALA A 37 27.97 -6.18 0.17
CA ALA A 37 27.65 -5.02 0.97
C ALA A 37 26.66 -4.15 0.19
N VAL A 38 25.42 -4.09 0.68
CA VAL A 38 24.45 -3.08 0.23
C VAL A 38 24.87 -1.77 0.90
N ALA A 39 25.58 -0.92 0.16
CA ALA A 39 25.91 0.42 0.60
C ALA A 39 24.64 1.29 0.53
N GLY A 40 24.00 1.47 1.68
CA GLY A 40 23.03 2.55 1.89
C GLY A 40 23.79 3.88 1.95
N ALA A 41 23.76 4.67 0.87
CA ALA A 41 24.32 6.01 0.86
C ALA A 41 23.43 6.95 1.67
N ILE A 42 23.77 7.13 2.95
CA ILE A 42 23.32 8.28 3.73
C ILE A 42 24.37 9.37 3.51
N ALA A 43 24.01 10.40 2.76
CA ALA A 43 24.84 11.59 2.62
C ALA A 43 24.85 12.35 3.98
N ALA A 44 25.88 12.16 4.77
CA ALA A 44 26.17 13.00 5.92
C ALA A 44 27.06 14.16 5.49
N VAL A 45 26.56 15.38 5.59
CA VAL A 45 27.35 16.61 5.48
C VAL A 45 28.31 16.68 6.67
N GLY A 46 29.60 16.52 6.41
CA GLY A 46 30.64 16.60 7.42
C GLY A 46 30.95 18.02 7.83
N VAL A 47 30.89 18.30 9.12
CA VAL A 47 31.59 19.42 9.75
C VAL A 47 32.79 18.85 10.52
N ALA A 48 33.95 19.27 10.14
CA ALA A 48 35.22 18.89 10.77
C ALA A 48 35.31 19.48 12.18
N GLY A 49 35.59 18.64 13.19
CA GLY A 49 35.91 19.05 14.54
C GLY A 49 36.67 17.94 15.25
N SER A 50 37.84 18.30 15.68
CA SER A 50 38.95 17.55 16.27
C SER A 50 38.59 16.59 17.42
N ALA A 51 39.27 15.44 17.46
CA ALA A 51 39.26 14.49 18.58
C ALA A 51 40.03 15.02 19.80
N PRO A 52 39.71 14.50 21.01
CA PRO A 52 40.67 13.70 21.74
C PRO A 52 40.09 12.43 22.41
N SER A 53 41.02 11.56 22.77
CA SER A 53 40.96 10.20 23.29
C SER A 53 40.44 10.04 24.72
N PRO A 54 40.39 8.80 25.31
CA PRO A 54 39.24 8.31 26.07
C PRO A 54 39.43 8.27 27.59
N ALA A 55 38.31 8.21 28.33
CA ALA A 55 38.33 7.85 29.76
C ALA A 55 37.11 7.03 30.18
N ARG A 56 37.36 6.13 31.07
CA ARG A 56 36.68 5.02 31.71
C ARG A 56 35.28 5.26 32.29
N SER A 57 34.47 4.20 32.15
CA SER A 57 33.57 3.55 33.15
C SER A 57 32.79 4.38 34.18
N GLY A 58 31.47 4.13 34.22
CA GLY A 58 30.62 4.45 35.37
C GLY A 58 29.14 4.27 35.03
N GLY A 59 28.53 3.15 35.46
CA GLY A 59 27.10 2.91 35.31
C GLY A 59 26.27 3.83 36.19
N HIS A 60 25.19 4.35 35.62
CA HIS A 60 24.09 4.93 36.40
C HIS A 60 22.78 4.61 35.77
N ARG A 61 21.96 3.88 36.52
CA ARG A 61 20.52 3.72 36.26
C ARG A 61 19.84 5.07 36.42
N ILE A 62 19.08 5.50 35.45
CA ILE A 62 18.18 6.65 35.59
C ILE A 62 16.72 6.17 35.46
N HIS A 63 15.99 6.32 36.57
CA HIS A 63 14.54 6.26 36.64
C HIS A 63 13.94 7.45 35.88
N VAL A 64 13.03 7.21 34.96
CA VAL A 64 12.22 8.27 34.34
C VAL A 64 10.89 8.37 35.09
N GLY A 65 10.77 9.44 35.87
CA GLY A 65 9.51 9.80 36.52
C GLY A 65 8.66 10.67 35.62
N ASN A 66 7.38 10.27 35.49
CA ASN A 66 6.32 11.07 34.89
C ASN A 66 6.09 12.36 35.67
N ARG A 67 6.13 13.50 34.97
CA ARG A 67 5.54 14.76 35.49
C ARG A 67 4.55 15.28 34.45
N ALA A 68 3.27 15.22 34.83
CA ALA A 68 2.18 15.93 34.16
C ALA A 68 2.34 17.44 34.42
N ALA A 69 2.31 18.25 33.38
CA ALA A 69 2.22 19.70 33.47
C ALA A 69 0.78 20.14 33.21
N SER A 70 0.14 20.64 34.27
CA SER A 70 -1.14 21.39 34.21
C SER A 70 -0.96 22.71 33.47
N ALA A 71 -1.78 23.00 32.47
CA ALA A 71 -1.92 24.33 31.90
C ALA A 71 -3.19 24.99 32.45
N ALA A 72 -2.98 26.15 33.04
CA ALA A 72 -3.99 26.96 33.71
C ALA A 72 -4.91 27.66 32.71
N HIS A 73 -6.22 27.68 33.04
CA HIS A 73 -7.27 28.44 32.38
C HIS A 73 -7.14 29.94 32.66
N ALA A 74 -7.10 30.76 31.61
CA ALA A 74 -7.42 32.17 31.71
C ALA A 74 -8.88 32.38 31.24
N ARG A 75 -9.74 32.70 32.20
CA ARG A 75 -11.11 33.19 31.93
C ARG A 75 -11.01 34.64 31.52
N ARG A 76 -11.66 35.00 30.41
CA ARG A 76 -11.93 36.39 30.03
C ARG A 76 -13.43 36.62 30.19
N GLU A 77 -13.78 37.55 31.08
CA GLU A 77 -15.13 37.96 31.40
C GLU A 77 -15.80 38.71 30.23
N VAL A 78 -17.08 38.38 30.03
CA VAL A 78 -17.99 39.04 29.07
C VAL A 78 -18.85 40.01 29.85
N GLY A 79 -18.78 41.31 29.50
CA GLY A 79 -19.64 42.34 30.03
C GLY A 79 -21.04 42.33 29.37
N PRO A 80 -22.05 42.90 30.03
CA PRO A 80 -23.47 42.76 29.67
C PRO A 80 -23.91 43.73 28.55
N PRO A 81 -25.07 43.46 27.89
CA PRO A 81 -25.52 44.16 26.69
C PRO A 81 -26.24 45.46 27.01
N ALA A 82 -26.05 46.45 26.15
CA ALA A 82 -26.78 47.71 26.16
C ALA A 82 -28.17 47.58 25.49
N LYS A 83 -29.15 48.23 26.13
CA LYS A 83 -30.57 48.27 25.72
C LYS A 83 -30.90 49.39 24.76
N LEU A 84 -31.89 49.10 23.92
CA LEU A 84 -33.00 49.92 23.38
C LEU A 84 -32.67 51.03 22.36
N GLY A 85 -33.39 50.89 21.27
CA GLY A 85 -33.85 51.95 20.38
C GLY A 85 -35.03 51.48 19.54
N SER A 86 -36.27 51.74 20.03
CA SER A 86 -37.48 51.53 19.25
C SER A 86 -37.66 52.68 18.24
N ALA A 87 -37.93 52.37 16.98
CA ALA A 87 -38.50 53.31 16.02
C ALA A 87 -39.57 52.59 15.18
N THR A 88 -40.75 53.12 15.30
CA THR A 88 -42.02 52.77 14.65
C THR A 88 -42.04 53.12 13.18
N GLY A 89 -42.64 52.24 12.37
CA GLY A 89 -43.53 52.64 11.25
C GLY A 89 -42.89 52.86 9.89
N ASN A 90 -43.08 51.92 8.96
CA ASN A 90 -43.85 52.28 7.76
C ASN A 90 -44.24 51.04 6.96
N THR A 91 -45.52 50.85 6.75
CA THR A 91 -46.14 49.91 5.86
C THR A 91 -45.91 50.33 4.41
N ASN A 92 -45.18 49.54 3.62
CA ASN A 92 -45.33 49.58 2.18
C ASN A 92 -45.39 48.18 1.60
N ARG A 93 -46.55 47.87 1.12
CA ARG A 93 -46.93 46.74 0.31
C ARG A 93 -46.15 46.80 -0.99
N VAL A 94 -45.29 45.84 -1.27
CA VAL A 94 -44.73 45.63 -2.61
C VAL A 94 -44.85 44.15 -2.96
N SER A 95 -45.45 43.98 -4.10
CA SER A 95 -45.78 42.81 -4.90
C SER A 95 -44.84 41.61 -4.82
N THR A 96 -45.51 40.45 -4.68
CA THR A 96 -44.99 39.12 -5.01
C THR A 96 -44.68 39.04 -6.50
N ALA A 97 -43.41 39.03 -6.87
CA ALA A 97 -42.94 38.57 -8.18
C ALA A 97 -41.51 38.01 -8.03
N GLY A 98 -41.36 36.72 -8.33
CA GLY A 98 -40.08 36.14 -8.70
C GLY A 98 -39.20 35.66 -7.56
N ALA A 99 -39.61 34.54 -6.90
CA ALA A 99 -38.66 33.68 -6.24
C ALA A 99 -37.78 33.02 -7.29
N GLY A 100 -36.82 33.79 -7.85
CA GLY A 100 -35.70 33.25 -8.61
C GLY A 100 -34.95 32.31 -7.71
N ARG A 101 -34.99 31.02 -8.04
CA ARG A 101 -34.10 30.01 -7.47
C ARG A 101 -32.67 30.56 -7.54
N MET A 102 -32.15 31.04 -6.41
CA MET A 102 -30.72 31.22 -6.23
C MET A 102 -30.09 29.86 -6.47
N ARG A 103 -29.54 29.66 -7.66
CA ARG A 103 -28.69 28.53 -7.96
C ARG A 103 -27.50 28.63 -7.00
N ASN A 104 -27.49 27.74 -6.02
CA ASN A 104 -26.43 27.62 -5.05
C ASN A 104 -25.08 27.78 -5.72
N ALA A 105 -24.27 28.67 -5.17
CA ALA A 105 -22.88 28.84 -5.49
C ALA A 105 -22.23 27.46 -5.66
N THR A 106 -21.54 27.28 -6.74
CA THR A 106 -20.81 26.09 -7.19
C THR A 106 -20.16 25.36 -6.02
N GLN A 107 -20.84 24.34 -5.49
CA GLN A 107 -20.18 23.37 -4.63
C GLN A 107 -19.05 22.78 -5.47
N ARG A 108 -17.81 23.00 -5.06
CA ARG A 108 -16.66 22.29 -5.64
C ARG A 108 -17.02 20.79 -5.65
N PRO A 109 -16.84 20.11 -6.79
CA PRO A 109 -17.11 18.68 -6.82
C PRO A 109 -16.37 18.01 -5.68
N GLN A 110 -17.09 17.38 -4.80
CA GLN A 110 -16.45 16.62 -3.72
C GLN A 110 -15.66 15.47 -4.35
N PRO A 111 -14.47 15.15 -3.82
CA PRO A 111 -13.73 14.01 -4.31
C PRO A 111 -14.58 12.75 -4.20
N PRO A 112 -14.45 11.81 -5.14
CA PRO A 112 -15.19 10.55 -5.10
C PRO A 112 -14.92 9.85 -3.77
N GLN A 113 -15.97 9.29 -3.15
CA GLN A 113 -15.88 8.61 -1.87
C GLN A 113 -15.79 7.10 -2.09
N THR A 114 -15.02 6.41 -1.22
CA THR A 114 -14.90 4.95 -1.24
C THR A 114 -15.86 4.27 -0.27
N SER A 115 -16.30 3.04 -0.61
CA SER A 115 -16.97 2.12 0.31
C SER A 115 -15.99 1.50 1.33
N CYS A 116 -14.67 1.52 1.07
CA CYS A 116 -13.62 1.05 1.94
C CYS A 116 -13.43 1.97 3.16
N ARG A 117 -14.18 1.74 4.24
CA ARG A 117 -14.06 2.55 5.47
C ARG A 117 -12.85 2.17 6.34
N SER A 118 -12.40 0.92 6.26
CA SER A 118 -11.18 0.41 6.88
C SER A 118 -10.25 -0.05 5.77
N VAL A 119 -9.01 0.45 5.76
CA VAL A 119 -8.00 0.15 4.74
C VAL A 119 -6.70 -0.27 5.40
N GLY A 120 -6.17 -1.42 4.97
CA GLY A 120 -4.82 -1.86 5.27
C GLY A 120 -3.93 -1.74 4.03
N GLN A 121 -2.93 -0.87 4.05
CA GLN A 121 -1.94 -0.80 2.98
C GLN A 121 -0.63 -1.46 3.40
N ILE A 122 -0.17 -2.40 2.58
CA ILE A 122 1.15 -3.03 2.71
C ILE A 122 1.99 -2.59 1.51
N GLY A 123 3.22 -2.13 1.79
CA GLY A 123 4.09 -1.59 0.75
C GLY A 123 5.57 -1.79 1.01
N ASP A 124 6.35 -1.46 0.00
CA ASP A 124 7.80 -1.42 -0.01
C ASP A 124 8.35 0.01 0.25
N SER A 125 9.61 0.26 -0.11
CA SER A 125 10.26 1.59 0.03
C SER A 125 9.47 2.71 -0.64
N THR A 126 8.83 2.45 -1.78
CA THR A 126 8.04 3.44 -2.51
C THR A 126 6.76 3.88 -1.77
N SER A 127 6.38 3.14 -0.72
CA SER A 127 5.27 3.47 0.19
C SER A 127 5.74 4.12 1.49
N VAL A 128 6.99 3.85 1.95
CA VAL A 128 7.61 4.53 3.11
C VAL A 128 7.63 6.03 2.88
N ASP A 129 7.99 6.46 1.69
CA ASP A 129 8.11 7.88 1.34
C ASP A 129 6.76 8.62 1.41
N LEU A 130 5.63 7.92 1.19
CA LEU A 130 4.29 8.51 1.20
C LEU A 130 3.80 8.89 2.61
N ILE A 131 4.42 8.32 3.66
CA ILE A 131 4.10 8.60 5.06
C ILE A 131 5.19 9.42 5.76
N SER A 132 6.34 9.60 5.12
CA SER A 132 7.51 10.26 5.70
C SER A 132 7.40 11.79 5.67
N PRO A 133 7.62 12.48 6.83
CA PRO A 133 7.71 13.94 6.86
C PRO A 133 8.86 14.50 6.02
N SER A 134 9.93 13.74 5.83
CA SER A 134 11.09 14.16 5.05
C SER A 134 10.77 14.25 3.56
N PHE A 135 9.92 13.37 3.04
CA PHE A 135 9.51 13.38 1.63
C PHE A 135 8.26 14.23 1.41
N ILE A 136 7.29 14.19 2.32
CA ILE A 136 6.07 14.99 2.25
C ILE A 136 5.96 15.84 3.53
N PRO A 137 6.56 17.04 3.56
CA PRO A 137 6.53 17.91 4.75
C PRO A 137 5.11 18.28 5.18
N ASN A 138 4.23 18.63 4.23
CA ASN A 138 2.85 18.97 4.54
C ASN A 138 2.02 17.74 4.89
N PRO A 139 1.54 17.59 6.15
CA PRO A 139 0.77 16.42 6.59
C PRO A 139 -0.54 16.23 5.82
N ALA A 140 -1.16 17.32 5.31
CA ALA A 140 -2.39 17.23 4.52
C ALA A 140 -2.18 16.56 3.12
N GLN A 141 -0.92 16.41 2.70
CA GLN A 141 -0.55 15.76 1.44
C GLN A 141 -0.09 14.32 1.61
N ARG A 142 0.15 13.85 2.85
CA ARG A 142 0.56 12.49 3.14
C ARG A 142 -0.58 11.50 2.92
N LEU A 143 -0.22 10.25 2.72
CA LEU A 143 -1.12 9.16 2.39
C LEU A 143 -2.35 9.07 3.31
N ALA A 144 -2.17 9.23 4.63
CA ALA A 144 -3.27 9.16 5.59
C ALA A 144 -4.34 10.26 5.35
N ALA A 145 -3.90 11.50 5.11
CA ALA A 145 -4.81 12.60 4.80
C ALA A 145 -5.53 12.40 3.45
N ARG A 146 -4.84 11.81 2.46
CA ARG A 146 -5.44 11.50 1.16
C ARG A 146 -6.49 10.41 1.26
N TYR A 147 -6.25 9.36 2.05
CA TYR A 147 -7.26 8.34 2.34
C TYR A 147 -8.46 8.91 3.11
N ALA A 148 -8.22 9.75 4.11
CA ALA A 148 -9.29 10.42 4.85
C ALA A 148 -10.17 11.27 3.93
N ALA A 149 -9.58 11.98 2.96
CA ALA A 149 -10.31 12.82 2.00
C ALA A 149 -11.27 12.03 1.10
N VAL A 150 -11.01 10.75 0.84
CA VAL A 150 -11.89 9.86 0.09
C VAL A 150 -12.79 8.99 0.99
N GLY A 151 -12.83 9.28 2.29
CA GLY A 151 -13.78 8.67 3.24
C GLY A 151 -13.30 7.42 3.97
N VAL A 152 -12.01 7.09 3.93
CA VAL A 152 -11.41 6.08 4.80
C VAL A 152 -11.39 6.60 6.24
N ARG A 153 -11.89 5.81 7.19
CA ARG A 153 -11.97 6.18 8.61
C ARG A 153 -10.88 5.52 9.46
N HIS A 154 -10.52 4.29 9.08
CA HIS A 154 -9.50 3.50 9.78
C HIS A 154 -8.43 3.11 8.77
N LEU A 155 -7.22 3.63 8.96
CA LEU A 155 -6.07 3.34 8.11
C LEU A 155 -5.00 2.61 8.91
N ARG A 156 -4.53 1.50 8.38
CA ARG A 156 -3.33 0.80 8.82
C ARG A 156 -2.34 0.78 7.67
N VAL A 157 -1.11 1.24 7.90
CA VAL A 157 -0.04 1.19 6.90
C VAL A 157 1.14 0.44 7.50
N ASP A 158 1.67 -0.51 6.74
CA ASP A 158 2.92 -1.18 7.02
C ASP A 158 3.77 -1.15 5.74
N ALA A 159 4.79 -0.31 5.74
CA ALA A 159 5.70 -0.13 4.62
C ALA A 159 7.15 -0.22 5.10
N SER A 160 8.00 -0.90 4.32
CA SER A 160 9.40 -1.11 4.69
C SER A 160 10.29 -1.16 3.45
N GLY A 161 11.50 -0.64 3.55
CA GLY A 161 12.48 -0.68 2.46
C GLY A 161 12.82 -2.11 2.04
N GLY A 162 12.92 -2.35 0.73
CA GLY A 162 13.29 -3.66 0.18
C GLY A 162 12.26 -4.77 0.36
N ARG A 163 11.04 -4.47 0.85
CA ARG A 163 10.03 -5.50 1.11
C ARG A 163 9.57 -6.18 -0.16
N SER A 164 9.62 -7.50 -0.15
CA SER A 164 8.97 -8.41 -1.11
C SER A 164 7.79 -9.14 -0.46
N ILE A 165 7.02 -9.86 -1.25
CA ILE A 165 5.93 -10.71 -0.77
C ILE A 165 6.46 -11.93 -0.02
N VAL A 166 7.55 -12.53 -0.53
CA VAL A 166 8.06 -13.84 -0.09
C VAL A 166 9.38 -13.74 0.65
N GLU A 167 10.36 -13.04 0.09
CA GLU A 167 11.68 -12.89 0.69
C GLU A 167 11.64 -12.01 1.93
N GLU A 168 12.45 -12.34 2.92
CA GLU A 168 12.60 -11.56 4.15
C GLU A 168 13.99 -10.95 4.24
N LEU A 169 14.02 -9.68 4.55
CA LEU A 169 15.24 -9.01 4.98
C LEU A 169 15.41 -9.14 6.49
N PRO A 170 16.64 -9.14 7.01
CA PRO A 170 16.87 -9.22 8.44
C PRO A 170 16.09 -8.15 9.23
N GLY A 171 15.36 -8.59 10.25
CA GLY A 171 14.64 -7.69 11.15
C GLY A 171 13.30 -7.16 10.63
N GLN A 172 12.84 -7.57 9.44
CA GLN A 172 11.52 -7.16 8.94
C GLN A 172 10.72 -8.32 8.33
N LEU A 173 9.41 -8.28 8.52
CA LEU A 173 8.49 -9.24 7.91
C LEU A 173 8.30 -8.93 6.42
N ASN A 174 8.19 -9.98 5.61
CA ASN A 174 7.74 -9.88 4.22
C ASN A 174 6.25 -9.50 4.13
N GLY A 175 5.79 -9.16 2.90
CA GLY A 175 4.42 -8.72 2.68
C GLY A 175 3.37 -9.75 3.09
N TYR A 176 3.62 -11.04 2.79
CA TYR A 176 2.73 -12.13 3.14
C TYR A 176 2.58 -12.29 4.66
N LYS A 177 3.68 -12.27 5.41
CA LYS A 177 3.64 -12.38 6.87
C LYS A 177 2.95 -11.19 7.54
N VAL A 178 3.16 -9.97 7.03
CA VAL A 178 2.42 -8.79 7.51
C VAL A 178 0.92 -8.96 7.30
N ALA A 179 0.50 -9.33 6.09
CA ALA A 179 -0.91 -9.54 5.77
C ALA A 179 -1.53 -10.66 6.64
N SER A 180 -0.83 -11.78 6.76
CA SER A 180 -1.26 -12.93 7.58
C SER A 180 -1.41 -12.55 9.05
N THR A 181 -0.46 -11.81 9.61
CA THR A 181 -0.52 -11.30 10.99
C THR A 181 -1.72 -10.38 11.20
N TRP A 182 -2.01 -9.50 10.24
CA TRP A 182 -3.20 -8.64 10.34
C TRP A 182 -4.48 -9.46 10.35
N ARG A 183 -4.60 -10.45 9.48
CA ARG A 183 -5.78 -11.34 9.42
C ARG A 183 -5.93 -12.17 10.69
N SER A 184 -4.86 -12.77 11.21
CA SER A 184 -4.87 -13.52 12.47
C SER A 184 -5.31 -12.66 13.66
N ASN A 185 -5.01 -11.35 13.61
CA ASN A 185 -5.42 -10.37 14.61
C ASN A 185 -6.81 -9.75 14.32
N GLY A 186 -7.63 -10.39 13.47
CA GLY A 186 -9.01 -10.00 13.22
C GLY A 186 -9.19 -8.79 12.29
N TYR A 187 -8.17 -8.38 11.53
CA TYR A 187 -8.35 -7.31 10.56
C TYR A 187 -9.35 -7.72 9.47
N LEU A 188 -10.42 -6.95 9.35
CA LEU A 188 -11.43 -7.05 8.30
C LEU A 188 -11.52 -5.68 7.61
N GLY A 189 -11.36 -5.67 6.30
CA GLY A 189 -11.42 -4.44 5.50
C GLY A 189 -10.68 -4.56 4.18
N CYS A 190 -10.76 -3.50 3.39
CA CYS A 190 -10.09 -3.43 2.10
C CYS A 190 -8.57 -3.48 2.28
N LEU A 191 -7.90 -4.19 1.39
CA LEU A 191 -6.44 -4.28 1.35
C LEU A 191 -5.89 -3.53 0.13
N VAL A 192 -4.80 -2.81 0.32
CA VAL A 192 -4.03 -2.19 -0.75
C VAL A 192 -2.61 -2.77 -0.72
N PHE A 193 -2.24 -3.45 -1.79
CA PHE A 193 -0.90 -4.01 -1.96
C PHE A 193 -0.10 -3.15 -2.93
N ALA A 194 0.86 -2.41 -2.42
CA ALA A 194 1.82 -1.62 -3.18
C ALA A 194 3.19 -2.32 -3.13
N LEU A 195 3.22 -3.53 -3.71
CA LEU A 195 4.34 -4.47 -3.76
C LEU A 195 4.56 -4.93 -5.19
N GLY A 196 5.71 -5.48 -5.47
CA GLY A 196 6.09 -6.00 -6.79
C GLY A 196 7.48 -5.58 -7.23
N THR A 197 7.90 -4.36 -6.91
CA THR A 197 9.20 -3.83 -7.34
C THR A 197 10.37 -4.70 -6.86
N ASN A 198 10.38 -5.10 -5.58
CA ASN A 198 11.41 -6.00 -5.08
C ASN A 198 11.12 -7.46 -5.46
N ASP A 199 9.85 -7.85 -5.57
CA ASP A 199 9.48 -9.18 -6.05
C ASP A 199 10.03 -9.49 -7.44
N THR A 200 9.99 -8.50 -8.36
CA THR A 200 10.56 -8.67 -9.71
C THR A 200 12.08 -8.81 -9.67
N ALA A 201 12.73 -8.06 -8.77
CA ALA A 201 14.17 -8.14 -8.58
C ALA A 201 14.60 -9.48 -7.99
N ASP A 202 13.88 -10.00 -6.99
CA ASP A 202 14.15 -11.30 -6.38
C ASP A 202 13.98 -12.44 -7.39
N ILE A 203 12.96 -12.38 -8.23
CA ILE A 203 12.73 -13.35 -9.30
C ILE A 203 13.86 -13.28 -10.33
N ALA A 204 14.29 -12.08 -10.73
CA ALA A 204 15.41 -11.88 -11.62
C ALA A 204 16.74 -12.36 -11.02
N ALA A 205 16.87 -12.33 -9.69
CA ALA A 205 18.01 -12.87 -8.95
C ALA A 205 17.92 -14.39 -8.69
N GLY A 206 16.87 -15.07 -9.17
CA GLY A 206 16.76 -16.52 -9.13
C GLY A 206 15.80 -17.08 -8.07
N SER A 207 14.92 -16.27 -7.48
CA SER A 207 13.86 -16.81 -6.61
C SER A 207 13.02 -17.84 -7.35
N SER A 208 12.74 -18.96 -6.70
CA SER A 208 11.95 -20.06 -7.27
C SER A 208 10.42 -19.79 -7.23
N ILE A 209 9.98 -18.78 -6.49
CA ILE A 209 8.56 -18.42 -6.36
C ILE A 209 8.23 -17.36 -7.40
N GLY A 210 7.53 -17.77 -8.46
CA GLY A 210 7.18 -16.90 -9.57
C GLY A 210 6.06 -15.89 -9.24
N MET A 211 5.87 -14.92 -10.13
CA MET A 211 4.96 -13.77 -9.96
C MET A 211 3.53 -14.18 -9.61
N MET A 212 2.93 -15.13 -10.33
CA MET A 212 1.55 -15.54 -10.08
C MET A 212 1.40 -16.18 -8.71
N ALA A 213 2.35 -17.01 -8.29
CA ALA A 213 2.30 -17.68 -6.98
C ALA A 213 2.36 -16.66 -5.83
N ARG A 214 3.14 -15.58 -5.98
CA ARG A 214 3.20 -14.46 -5.01
C ARG A 214 1.86 -13.74 -4.92
N ILE A 215 1.25 -13.43 -6.06
CA ILE A 215 -0.08 -12.82 -6.11
C ILE A 215 -1.11 -13.74 -5.47
N ASP A 216 -1.08 -15.03 -5.77
CA ASP A 216 -1.98 -16.04 -5.22
C ASP A 216 -1.89 -16.10 -3.68
N GLN A 217 -0.67 -16.05 -3.12
CA GLN A 217 -0.47 -16.00 -1.67
C GLN A 217 -1.15 -14.79 -1.02
N MET A 218 -0.96 -13.60 -1.59
CA MET A 218 -1.57 -12.37 -1.05
C MET A 218 -3.09 -12.38 -1.20
N MET A 219 -3.61 -12.88 -2.31
CA MET A 219 -5.05 -12.97 -2.54
C MET A 219 -5.71 -14.01 -1.65
N ALA A 220 -5.01 -15.12 -1.33
CA ALA A 220 -5.49 -16.11 -0.36
C ALA A 220 -5.64 -15.50 1.04
N VAL A 221 -4.68 -14.69 1.48
CA VAL A 221 -4.76 -13.96 2.76
C VAL A 221 -5.93 -12.98 2.78
N ALA A 222 -6.28 -12.38 1.65
CA ALA A 222 -7.38 -11.43 1.57
C ALA A 222 -8.76 -12.05 1.88
N HIS A 223 -8.93 -13.38 1.74
CA HIS A 223 -10.17 -14.09 2.08
C HIS A 223 -11.44 -13.48 1.47
N GLY A 224 -11.37 -13.03 0.21
CA GLY A 224 -12.51 -12.43 -0.51
C GLY A 224 -12.75 -10.95 -0.22
N GLU A 225 -12.08 -10.32 0.74
CA GLU A 225 -12.16 -8.88 0.97
C GLU A 225 -11.70 -8.09 -0.27
N PRO A 226 -12.19 -6.86 -0.47
CA PRO A 226 -11.76 -6.02 -1.57
C PRO A 226 -10.24 -5.77 -1.55
N VAL A 227 -9.58 -6.00 -2.68
CA VAL A 227 -8.13 -5.80 -2.84
C VAL A 227 -7.85 -4.85 -3.99
N MET A 228 -7.05 -3.82 -3.74
CA MET A 228 -6.45 -3.01 -4.79
C MET A 228 -4.94 -3.24 -4.85
N TRP A 229 -4.45 -3.71 -5.98
CA TRP A 229 -3.03 -3.71 -6.29
C TRP A 229 -2.62 -2.38 -6.92
N VAL A 230 -1.51 -1.83 -6.46
CA VAL A 230 -0.83 -0.71 -7.11
C VAL A 230 0.28 -1.32 -7.96
N ASN A 231 0.16 -1.23 -9.28
CA ASN A 231 1.18 -1.79 -10.15
C ASN A 231 2.48 -0.95 -10.13
N THR A 232 3.54 -1.47 -10.74
CA THR A 232 4.90 -0.99 -10.54
C THR A 232 5.46 -0.28 -11.78
N ARG A 233 6.46 0.57 -11.57
CA ARG A 233 7.23 1.21 -12.63
C ARG A 233 8.58 1.64 -12.10
N THR A 234 9.63 1.37 -12.88
CA THR A 234 10.95 1.98 -12.74
C THR A 234 11.38 2.66 -14.04
N LEU A 235 12.47 3.40 -14.03
CA LEU A 235 13.07 3.98 -15.23
C LEU A 235 14.31 3.22 -15.68
N LEU A 236 14.67 2.12 -15.01
CA LEU A 236 15.86 1.34 -15.29
C LEU A 236 15.66 0.49 -16.56
N SER A 237 16.66 0.53 -17.45
CA SER A 237 16.65 -0.23 -18.69
C SER A 237 17.19 -1.67 -18.53
N SER A 238 17.93 -1.94 -17.44
CA SER A 238 18.57 -3.23 -17.18
C SER A 238 18.70 -3.51 -15.69
N GLY A 239 19.14 -4.71 -15.34
CA GLY A 239 19.31 -5.17 -13.96
C GLY A 239 18.04 -5.75 -13.35
N PRO A 240 18.08 -6.16 -12.06
CA PRO A 240 16.96 -6.82 -11.39
C PRO A 240 15.68 -5.96 -11.34
N TRP A 241 15.82 -4.66 -11.13
CA TRP A 241 14.70 -3.70 -11.13
C TRP A 241 14.42 -3.09 -12.52
N ALA A 242 14.83 -3.74 -13.61
CA ALA A 242 14.56 -3.24 -14.95
C ALA A 242 13.06 -3.08 -15.19
N ASN A 243 12.65 -1.97 -15.82
CA ASN A 243 11.25 -1.71 -16.13
C ASN A 243 10.61 -2.81 -17.01
N ALA A 244 11.40 -3.62 -17.70
CA ALA A 244 10.92 -4.80 -18.39
C ALA A 244 10.36 -5.86 -17.44
N ASN A 245 11.00 -6.07 -16.28
CA ASN A 245 10.54 -6.99 -15.24
C ASN A 245 9.25 -6.46 -14.59
N GLU A 246 9.20 -5.14 -14.30
CA GLU A 246 8.00 -4.48 -13.78
C GLU A 246 6.79 -4.67 -14.72
N ARG A 247 6.99 -4.53 -16.03
CA ARG A 247 5.92 -4.78 -17.02
C ARG A 247 5.44 -6.24 -17.00
N GLN A 248 6.31 -7.21 -16.75
CA GLN A 248 5.90 -8.63 -16.62
C GLN A 248 5.07 -8.85 -15.36
N TRP A 249 5.43 -8.17 -14.26
CA TRP A 249 4.63 -8.15 -13.04
C TRP A 249 3.24 -7.57 -13.31
N ASP A 250 3.17 -6.39 -13.92
CA ASP A 250 1.92 -5.71 -14.26
C ASP A 250 1.00 -6.57 -15.13
N GLN A 251 1.57 -7.23 -16.14
CA GLN A 251 0.84 -8.19 -16.98
C GLN A 251 0.35 -9.39 -16.19
N THR A 252 1.11 -9.84 -15.18
CA THR A 252 0.70 -10.94 -14.32
C THR A 252 -0.45 -10.53 -13.41
N LEU A 253 -0.43 -9.31 -12.85
CA LEU A 253 -1.58 -8.74 -12.14
C LEU A 253 -2.83 -8.70 -13.03
N VAL A 254 -2.71 -8.30 -14.30
CA VAL A 254 -3.83 -8.29 -15.25
C VAL A 254 -4.39 -9.69 -15.47
N ARG A 255 -3.52 -10.70 -15.62
CA ARG A 255 -3.96 -12.10 -15.74
C ARG A 255 -4.68 -12.59 -14.48
N ALA A 256 -4.24 -12.18 -13.31
CA ALA A 256 -4.85 -12.55 -12.03
C ALA A 256 -6.29 -12.01 -11.87
N LEU A 257 -6.68 -10.93 -12.57
CA LEU A 257 -8.06 -10.40 -12.53
C LEU A 257 -9.13 -11.41 -12.97
N ALA A 258 -8.78 -12.37 -13.81
CA ALA A 258 -9.70 -13.43 -14.22
C ALA A 258 -10.01 -14.39 -13.05
N LYS A 259 -9.02 -14.61 -12.17
CA LYS A 259 -9.10 -15.53 -11.04
C LYS A 259 -9.76 -14.90 -9.79
N TYR A 260 -9.62 -13.56 -9.62
CA TYR A 260 -10.01 -12.88 -8.40
C TYR A 260 -11.03 -11.76 -8.66
N PRO A 261 -12.35 -12.02 -8.45
CA PRO A 261 -13.41 -11.04 -8.71
C PRO A 261 -13.35 -9.82 -7.75
N ASN A 262 -12.79 -10.01 -6.55
CA ASN A 262 -12.60 -8.98 -5.52
C ASN A 262 -11.35 -8.12 -5.74
N MET A 263 -10.56 -8.41 -6.80
CA MET A 263 -9.33 -7.69 -7.12
C MET A 263 -9.58 -6.53 -8.07
N ARG A 264 -8.89 -5.43 -7.82
CA ARG A 264 -8.76 -4.26 -8.72
C ARG A 264 -7.28 -3.90 -8.85
N ILE A 265 -6.92 -3.23 -9.94
CA ILE A 265 -5.56 -2.73 -10.18
C ILE A 265 -5.62 -1.22 -10.34
N PHE A 266 -4.85 -0.50 -9.55
CA PHE A 266 -4.49 0.87 -9.87
C PHE A 266 -3.27 0.85 -10.80
N ASN A 267 -3.47 1.33 -12.04
CA ASN A 267 -2.43 1.37 -13.06
C ASN A 267 -1.54 2.60 -12.87
N TRP A 268 -0.71 2.55 -11.82
CA TRP A 268 0.25 3.60 -11.52
C TRP A 268 1.27 3.77 -12.64
N SER A 269 1.70 2.68 -13.27
CA SER A 269 2.70 2.72 -14.35
C SER A 269 2.28 3.59 -15.54
N ALA A 270 0.96 3.70 -15.79
CA ALA A 270 0.42 4.58 -16.83
C ALA A 270 0.29 6.05 -16.39
N VAL A 271 0.35 6.34 -15.09
CA VAL A 271 0.17 7.69 -14.51
C VAL A 271 1.50 8.32 -14.14
N ALA A 272 2.46 7.50 -13.66
CA ALA A 272 3.76 7.95 -13.20
C ALA A 272 4.54 8.68 -14.31
N ARG A 273 5.08 9.87 -13.99
CA ARG A 273 5.89 10.68 -14.92
C ARG A 273 7.37 10.47 -14.64
N PRO A 274 8.22 10.43 -15.66
CA PRO A 274 9.68 10.30 -15.44
C PRO A 274 10.26 11.37 -14.52
N SER A 275 9.75 12.60 -14.58
CA SER A 275 10.20 13.72 -13.73
C SER A 275 9.89 13.53 -12.24
N TRP A 276 9.07 12.56 -11.87
CA TRP A 276 8.73 12.26 -10.49
C TRP A 276 9.69 11.29 -9.81
N PHE A 277 10.60 10.67 -10.58
CA PHE A 277 11.58 9.73 -10.04
C PHE A 277 12.84 10.44 -9.57
N LEU A 278 13.48 9.86 -8.56
CA LEU A 278 14.85 10.19 -8.19
C LEU A 278 15.84 9.67 -9.24
N THR A 279 17.11 10.04 -9.08
CA THR A 279 18.18 9.63 -10.01
C THR A 279 18.42 8.13 -10.06
N ASP A 280 17.99 7.39 -9.02
CA ASP A 280 18.05 5.92 -9.00
C ASP A 280 17.01 5.26 -9.94
N GLY A 281 16.06 6.02 -10.44
CA GLY A 281 15.02 5.53 -11.35
C GLY A 281 13.99 4.59 -10.72
N ILE A 282 13.99 4.45 -9.39
CA ILE A 282 13.10 3.55 -8.61
C ILE A 282 12.20 4.36 -7.68
N HIS A 283 12.82 5.19 -6.84
CA HIS A 283 12.13 5.98 -5.82
C HIS A 283 11.63 7.31 -6.36
N TYR A 284 10.74 7.95 -5.61
CA TYR A 284 10.09 9.19 -6.05
C TYR A 284 10.64 10.40 -5.30
N ASN A 285 10.75 11.53 -5.99
CA ASN A 285 10.99 12.82 -5.37
C ASN A 285 9.72 13.31 -4.63
N THR A 286 9.82 14.46 -3.94
CA THR A 286 8.70 15.03 -3.16
C THR A 286 7.43 15.17 -3.98
N GLU A 287 7.51 15.68 -5.22
CA GLU A 287 6.35 15.83 -6.11
C GLU A 287 5.75 14.46 -6.44
N GLY A 288 6.59 13.50 -6.83
CA GLY A 288 6.17 12.14 -7.13
C GLY A 288 5.49 11.45 -5.95
N CYS A 289 6.03 11.61 -4.74
CA CYS A 289 5.43 11.08 -3.51
C CYS A 289 4.04 11.70 -3.24
N ILE A 290 3.90 13.03 -3.36
CA ILE A 290 2.62 13.72 -3.17
C ILE A 290 1.58 13.24 -4.19
N MET A 291 1.97 13.14 -5.45
CA MET A 291 1.08 12.71 -6.53
C MET A 291 0.70 11.25 -6.40
N ARG A 292 1.65 10.37 -6.01
CA ARG A 292 1.37 8.95 -5.78
C ARG A 292 0.42 8.75 -4.61
N ALA A 293 0.64 9.42 -3.48
CA ALA A 293 -0.26 9.35 -2.31
C ALA A 293 -1.70 9.76 -2.68
N LYS A 294 -1.85 10.86 -3.42
CA LYS A 294 -3.15 11.31 -3.92
C LYS A 294 -3.77 10.29 -4.87
N ALA A 295 -3.00 9.84 -5.86
CA ALA A 295 -3.50 8.96 -6.90
C ALA A 295 -3.94 7.59 -6.37
N ILE A 296 -3.23 7.02 -5.37
CA ILE A 296 -3.63 5.77 -4.69
C ILE A 296 -4.99 5.94 -4.00
N ALA A 297 -5.20 7.03 -3.27
CA ALA A 297 -6.47 7.28 -2.58
C ALA A 297 -7.63 7.50 -3.57
N ASP A 298 -7.41 8.29 -4.62
CA ASP A 298 -8.40 8.52 -5.67
C ASP A 298 -8.73 7.22 -6.44
N ALA A 299 -7.72 6.40 -6.69
CA ALA A 299 -7.90 5.09 -7.34
C ALA A 299 -8.73 4.14 -6.47
N LEU A 300 -8.52 4.14 -5.15
CA LEU A 300 -9.33 3.33 -4.23
C LEU A 300 -10.81 3.72 -4.31
N ALA A 301 -11.10 5.02 -4.37
CA ALA A 301 -12.48 5.50 -4.49
C ALA A 301 -13.12 5.13 -5.83
N ARG A 302 -12.34 5.06 -6.91
CA ARG A 302 -12.82 4.58 -8.23
C ARG A 302 -12.96 3.07 -8.29
N ALA A 303 -12.06 2.35 -7.64
CA ALA A 303 -12.06 0.89 -7.59
C ALA A 303 -13.24 0.34 -6.76
N PHE A 304 -13.53 0.98 -5.64
CA PHE A 304 -14.56 0.62 -4.68
C PHE A 304 -15.37 1.86 -4.27
N PRO A 305 -16.23 2.37 -5.18
CA PRO A 305 -16.98 3.60 -4.91
C PRO A 305 -18.04 3.38 -3.82
N LEU A 306 -18.32 4.45 -3.05
CA LEU A 306 -19.38 4.45 -2.05
C LEU A 306 -20.77 4.33 -2.67
N SER A 307 -20.95 4.90 -3.86
CA SER A 307 -22.19 4.87 -4.64
C SER A 307 -21.88 4.66 -6.11
N GLY A 308 -22.77 4.00 -6.82
CA GLY A 308 -22.58 3.64 -8.22
C GLY A 308 -21.71 2.39 -8.41
N HIS A 309 -21.23 2.20 -9.60
CA HIS A 309 -20.42 1.04 -9.99
C HIS A 309 -18.96 1.46 -10.19
N SER A 310 -18.07 0.51 -9.94
CA SER A 310 -16.65 0.69 -10.29
C SER A 310 -16.49 0.97 -11.78
N THR A 311 -15.57 1.86 -12.14
CA THR A 311 -15.25 2.20 -13.53
C THR A 311 -14.57 1.06 -14.30
N GLY A 312 -14.30 -0.08 -13.65
CA GLY A 312 -13.68 -1.26 -14.19
C GLY A 312 -12.73 -1.94 -13.22
N LYS A 313 -12.16 -3.07 -13.66
CA LYS A 313 -11.18 -3.80 -12.83
C LYS A 313 -9.80 -3.13 -12.80
N ILE A 314 -9.48 -2.27 -13.78
CA ILE A 314 -8.24 -1.48 -13.85
C ILE A 314 -8.64 -0.01 -13.82
N VAL A 315 -8.13 0.73 -12.82
CA VAL A 315 -8.39 2.16 -12.62
C VAL A 315 -7.09 2.97 -12.82
N ARG A 316 -7.23 4.24 -13.22
CA ARG A 316 -6.11 5.15 -13.44
C ARG A 316 -6.19 6.37 -12.55
#